data_c689065f769afc30610210e6ae182639
#
_entry.id   c689065f769afc30610210e6ae182639
#
_cell.length_a   1.000
_cell.length_b   1.000
_cell.length_c   1.000
_cell.angle_alpha   90.00
_cell.angle_beta   90.00
_cell.angle_gamma   90.00
#
_symmetry.space_group_name_H-M   'P 1'
#
loop_
_entity.id
_entity.type
_entity.pdbx_description
1 polymer ?
#
loop_
_entity_poly.entity_id
_entity_poly.type
_entity_poly.pdbx_seq_one_letter_code
_entity_poly.pdbx_strand_id
1 'polypeptide(L)'
;DEKKFYPVGIPRTDIFFDDEYKAKTREQMLEVFPECKTAKTVYMYAPTFRGNNANNAHFPFDKLDLTAWGKFLDETDSVLIVKLHPFVKRRIEIPDEYAHRILDASDYREVNDILFIVDVLITDYSSIIYEMSLLKKPMLFFAFDQKYYEATRDFYEPYEELVPGKIVHDFDELMTALRDKDYEFEKMDGFIKKNFKY
;
A
#
# COMPACT_ATOMS: atom_id res chain seq x y z
N ASP A 1 -5.04 40.35 -10.89
CA ASP A 1 -6.12 39.40 -10.61
C ASP A 1 -5.58 38.38 -9.60
N GLU A 2 -5.95 38.56 -8.34
CA GLU A 2 -5.72 37.51 -7.32
C GLU A 2 -6.55 36.28 -7.72
N LYS A 3 -5.88 35.25 -8.21
CA LYS A 3 -6.52 33.96 -8.44
C LYS A 3 -7.02 33.43 -7.10
N LYS A 4 -8.32 33.45 -6.89
CA LYS A 4 -8.95 32.87 -5.70
C LYS A 4 -8.78 31.36 -5.75
N PHE A 5 -7.98 30.80 -4.83
CA PHE A 5 -7.89 29.36 -4.61
C PHE A 5 -8.97 28.95 -3.63
N TYR A 6 -9.80 27.99 -4.03
CA TYR A 6 -10.80 27.38 -3.16
C TYR A 6 -10.31 25.97 -2.79
N PRO A 7 -9.91 25.72 -1.54
CA PRO A 7 -9.51 24.39 -1.09
C PRO A 7 -10.76 23.51 -0.90
N VAL A 8 -11.16 22.84 -1.96
CA VAL A 8 -12.37 22.00 -1.99
C VAL A 8 -12.08 20.50 -1.74
N GLY A 9 -10.83 20.17 -1.41
CA GLY A 9 -10.40 18.77 -1.25
C GLY A 9 -10.11 18.08 -2.58
N ILE A 10 -10.00 16.75 -2.53
CA ILE A 10 -9.70 15.90 -3.69
C ILE A 10 -10.95 15.07 -4.01
N PRO A 11 -11.71 15.35 -5.09
CA PRO A 11 -12.98 14.69 -5.38
C PRO A 11 -12.90 13.17 -5.46
N ARG A 12 -11.76 12.60 -5.87
CA ARG A 12 -11.56 11.13 -5.93
C ARG A 12 -11.66 10.44 -4.58
N THR A 13 -11.61 11.18 -3.47
CA THR A 13 -11.73 10.61 -2.12
C THR A 13 -13.18 10.49 -1.65
N ASP A 14 -14.15 11.05 -2.36
CA ASP A 14 -15.57 11.03 -1.99
C ASP A 14 -16.10 9.59 -1.90
N ILE A 15 -15.57 8.67 -2.73
CA ILE A 15 -15.92 7.24 -2.72
C ILE A 15 -15.65 6.55 -1.37
N PHE A 16 -14.73 7.07 -0.58
CA PHE A 16 -14.41 6.50 0.75
C PHE A 16 -15.44 6.86 1.82
N PHE A 17 -16.38 7.75 1.51
CA PHE A 17 -17.49 8.17 2.37
C PHE A 17 -18.85 7.66 1.87
N ASP A 18 -18.90 7.03 0.69
CA ASP A 18 -20.10 6.42 0.11
C ASP A 18 -20.19 4.92 0.48
N ASP A 19 -21.06 4.59 1.43
CA ASP A 19 -21.19 3.22 1.93
C ASP A 19 -21.75 2.25 0.89
N GLU A 20 -22.61 2.71 -0.01
CA GLU A 20 -23.15 1.87 -1.09
C GLU A 20 -22.06 1.55 -2.12
N TYR A 21 -21.27 2.56 -2.51
CA TYR A 21 -20.12 2.36 -3.39
C TYR A 21 -19.11 1.40 -2.78
N LYS A 22 -18.75 1.59 -1.51
CA LYS A 22 -17.81 0.71 -0.79
C LYS A 22 -18.28 -0.75 -0.80
N ALA A 23 -19.53 -0.99 -0.45
CA ALA A 23 -20.09 -2.34 -0.39
C ALA A 23 -20.08 -3.01 -1.76
N LYS A 24 -20.56 -2.32 -2.79
CA LYS A 24 -20.59 -2.82 -4.17
C LYS A 24 -19.20 -3.10 -4.71
N THR A 25 -18.27 -2.16 -4.51
CA THR A 25 -16.89 -2.30 -5.01
C THR A 25 -16.17 -3.43 -4.27
N ARG A 26 -16.42 -3.59 -2.96
CA ARG A 26 -15.87 -4.72 -2.20
C ARG A 26 -16.32 -6.07 -2.79
N GLU A 27 -17.59 -6.23 -3.10
CA GLU A 27 -18.11 -7.45 -3.75
C GLU A 27 -17.42 -7.70 -5.09
N GLN A 28 -17.32 -6.67 -5.93
CA GLN A 28 -16.64 -6.75 -7.22
C GLN A 28 -15.17 -7.17 -7.07
N MET A 29 -14.45 -6.59 -6.11
CA MET A 29 -13.05 -6.93 -5.88
C MET A 29 -12.88 -8.37 -5.38
N LEU A 30 -13.80 -8.87 -4.58
CA LEU A 30 -13.81 -10.28 -4.16
C LEU A 30 -14.17 -11.25 -5.30
N GLU A 31 -14.78 -10.78 -6.38
CA GLU A 31 -14.95 -11.59 -7.60
C GLU A 31 -13.67 -11.59 -8.44
N VAL A 32 -12.96 -10.45 -8.49
CA VAL A 32 -11.68 -10.32 -9.21
C VAL A 32 -10.56 -11.09 -8.49
N PHE A 33 -10.56 -11.07 -7.16
CA PHE A 33 -9.57 -11.72 -6.29
C PHE A 33 -10.27 -12.70 -5.34
N PRO A 34 -10.75 -13.85 -5.85
CA PRO A 34 -11.57 -14.78 -5.07
C PRO A 34 -10.83 -15.39 -3.87
N GLU A 35 -9.50 -15.46 -3.90
CA GLU A 35 -8.65 -15.94 -2.81
C GLU A 35 -8.82 -15.07 -1.55
N CYS A 36 -9.16 -13.79 -1.73
CA CYS A 36 -9.38 -12.86 -0.62
C CYS A 36 -10.70 -13.14 0.15
N LYS A 37 -11.63 -13.94 -0.41
CA LYS A 37 -12.92 -14.24 0.26
C LYS A 37 -12.75 -15.03 1.55
N THR A 38 -11.75 -15.90 1.59
CA THR A 38 -11.53 -16.83 2.70
C THR A 38 -10.29 -16.49 3.53
N ALA A 39 -9.46 -15.57 3.05
CA ALA A 39 -8.26 -15.14 3.76
C ALA A 39 -8.60 -14.46 5.10
N LYS A 40 -7.85 -14.77 6.15
CA LYS A 40 -7.98 -14.10 7.46
C LYS A 40 -7.49 -12.65 7.42
N THR A 41 -6.49 -12.38 6.57
CA THR A 41 -5.94 -11.03 6.38
C THR A 41 -5.53 -10.86 4.93
N VAL A 42 -5.93 -9.75 4.34
CA VAL A 42 -5.52 -9.35 2.99
C VAL A 42 -4.49 -8.23 3.13
N TYR A 43 -3.24 -8.57 2.82
CA TYR A 43 -2.16 -7.61 2.71
C TYR A 43 -2.11 -7.04 1.30
N MET A 44 -1.69 -5.78 1.16
CA MET A 44 -1.37 -5.19 -0.13
C MET A 44 0.02 -4.58 -0.07
N TYR A 45 0.88 -4.95 -1.02
CA TYR A 45 2.18 -4.32 -1.22
C TYR A 45 2.13 -3.40 -2.44
N ALA A 46 2.22 -2.11 -2.22
CA ALA A 46 2.10 -1.07 -3.25
C ALA A 46 3.30 -0.10 -3.19
N PRO A 47 4.50 -0.53 -3.66
CA PRO A 47 5.69 0.29 -3.60
C PRO A 47 5.70 1.38 -4.67
N THR A 48 6.39 2.48 -4.37
CA THR A 48 6.76 3.48 -5.35
C THR A 48 7.85 2.94 -6.28
N PHE A 49 7.78 3.25 -7.57
CA PHE A 49 8.85 2.89 -8.50
C PHE A 49 10.12 3.71 -8.25
N ARG A 50 11.25 3.16 -8.64
CA ARG A 50 12.56 3.84 -8.69
C ARG A 50 12.83 4.29 -10.11
N GLY A 51 13.68 5.30 -10.29
CA GLY A 51 13.89 5.98 -11.57
C GLY A 51 13.15 7.31 -11.65
N ASN A 52 13.46 8.13 -12.68
CA ASN A 52 12.99 9.51 -12.77
C ASN A 52 11.78 9.70 -13.69
N ASN A 53 11.47 8.70 -14.51
CA ASN A 53 10.37 8.73 -15.48
C ASN A 53 9.94 7.32 -15.90
N ALA A 54 8.92 7.22 -16.74
CA ALA A 54 8.38 5.95 -17.21
C ALA A 54 9.39 5.06 -17.98
N ASN A 55 10.42 5.65 -18.59
CA ASN A 55 11.38 4.89 -19.40
C ASN A 55 12.41 4.15 -18.55
N ASN A 56 12.73 4.66 -17.36
CA ASN A 56 13.69 4.07 -16.44
C ASN A 56 13.06 3.62 -15.12
N ALA A 57 11.72 3.58 -15.06
CA ALA A 57 11.00 3.09 -13.92
C ALA A 57 11.28 1.61 -13.68
N HIS A 58 11.66 1.28 -12.47
CA HIS A 58 11.93 -0.10 -12.03
C HIS A 58 11.60 -0.28 -10.55
N PHE A 59 11.55 -1.54 -10.14
CA PHE A 59 11.46 -1.94 -8.74
C PHE A 59 12.56 -2.98 -8.44
N PRO A 60 13.28 -2.86 -7.31
CA PRO A 60 14.32 -3.81 -6.92
C PRO A 60 13.70 -5.06 -6.30
N PHE A 61 13.36 -6.06 -7.12
CA PHE A 61 12.70 -7.30 -6.66
C PHE A 61 13.53 -8.14 -5.71
N ASP A 62 14.84 -7.94 -5.67
CA ASP A 62 15.76 -8.57 -4.72
C ASP A 62 15.50 -8.16 -3.25
N LYS A 63 14.71 -7.11 -3.03
CA LYS A 63 14.28 -6.69 -1.69
C LYS A 63 13.09 -7.48 -1.15
N LEU A 64 12.47 -8.35 -1.96
CA LEU A 64 11.35 -9.18 -1.56
C LEU A 64 11.71 -10.66 -1.64
N ASP A 65 11.76 -11.32 -0.51
CA ASP A 65 11.79 -12.78 -0.47
C ASP A 65 10.36 -13.34 -0.56
N LEU A 66 9.94 -13.66 -1.80
CA LEU A 66 8.60 -14.18 -2.06
C LEU A 66 8.38 -15.58 -1.49
N THR A 67 9.45 -16.36 -1.27
CA THR A 67 9.34 -17.64 -0.60
C THR A 67 9.07 -17.47 0.89
N ALA A 68 9.75 -16.53 1.55
CA ALA A 68 9.45 -16.20 2.94
C ALA A 68 8.06 -15.59 3.09
N TRP A 69 7.62 -14.72 2.16
CA TRP A 69 6.26 -14.24 2.09
C TRP A 69 5.25 -15.39 1.98
N GLY A 70 5.43 -16.29 1.01
CA GLY A 70 4.52 -17.41 0.78
C GLY A 70 4.34 -18.29 2.01
N LYS A 71 5.43 -18.64 2.70
CA LYS A 71 5.39 -19.39 3.96
C LYS A 71 4.59 -18.64 5.05
N PHE A 72 4.85 -17.35 5.22
CA PHE A 72 4.12 -16.55 6.20
C PHE A 72 2.62 -16.48 5.88
N LEU A 73 2.25 -16.33 4.61
CA LEU A 73 0.85 -16.26 4.18
C LEU A 73 0.13 -17.59 4.39
N ASP A 74 0.78 -18.72 4.14
CA ASP A 74 0.24 -20.06 4.43
C ASP A 74 0.08 -20.29 5.94
N GLU A 75 1.09 -19.96 6.74
CA GLU A 75 1.05 -20.07 8.20
C GLU A 75 -0.09 -19.26 8.83
N THR A 76 -0.41 -18.08 8.25
CA THR A 76 -1.39 -17.13 8.78
C THR A 76 -2.74 -17.19 8.09
N ASP A 77 -2.92 -18.04 7.09
CA ASP A 77 -4.10 -18.12 6.24
C ASP A 77 -4.46 -16.75 5.62
N SER A 78 -3.45 -16.11 5.04
CA SER A 78 -3.54 -14.74 4.53
C SER A 78 -3.20 -14.69 3.05
N VAL A 79 -3.46 -13.54 2.42
CA VAL A 79 -3.18 -13.28 0.99
C VAL A 79 -2.42 -11.96 0.86
N LEU A 80 -1.48 -11.90 -0.08
CA LEU A 80 -0.77 -10.68 -0.48
C LEU A 80 -1.17 -10.28 -1.89
N ILE A 81 -1.72 -9.09 -2.05
CA ILE A 81 -1.92 -8.44 -3.34
C ILE A 81 -0.71 -7.54 -3.62
N VAL A 82 0.01 -7.80 -4.72
CA VAL A 82 1.12 -6.95 -5.16
C VAL A 82 0.62 -6.01 -6.24
N LYS A 83 0.78 -4.71 -6.03
CA LYS A 83 0.33 -3.66 -6.95
C LYS A 83 1.50 -2.75 -7.32
N LEU A 84 2.23 -3.12 -8.37
CA LEU A 84 3.31 -2.29 -8.89
C LEU A 84 2.77 -1.07 -9.63
N HIS A 85 3.56 0.00 -9.63
CA HIS A 85 3.22 1.19 -10.40
C HIS A 85 3.18 0.88 -11.91
N PRO A 86 2.24 1.43 -12.68
CA PRO A 86 2.11 1.14 -14.13
C PRO A 86 3.35 1.41 -14.97
N PHE A 87 4.29 2.23 -14.48
CA PHE A 87 5.56 2.48 -15.16
C PHE A 87 6.54 1.32 -15.03
N VAL A 88 6.40 0.45 -14.04
CA VAL A 88 7.24 -0.75 -13.87
C VAL A 88 6.76 -1.82 -14.85
N LYS A 89 7.54 -2.05 -15.90
CA LYS A 89 7.18 -3.01 -16.96
C LYS A 89 7.52 -4.45 -16.63
N ARG A 90 8.58 -4.66 -15.82
CA ARG A 90 8.93 -6.00 -15.35
C ARG A 90 7.90 -6.47 -14.34
N ARG A 91 7.37 -7.67 -14.56
CA ARG A 91 6.44 -8.29 -13.63
C ARG A 91 7.17 -8.99 -12.49
N ILE A 92 6.46 -9.15 -11.38
CA ILE A 92 6.90 -9.98 -10.27
C ILE A 92 6.84 -11.45 -10.69
N GLU A 93 7.88 -12.20 -10.34
CA GLU A 93 7.97 -13.63 -10.63
C GLU A 93 7.52 -14.39 -9.38
N ILE A 94 6.23 -14.72 -9.30
CA ILE A 94 5.62 -15.40 -8.17
C ILE A 94 5.95 -16.90 -8.26
N PRO A 95 6.50 -17.53 -7.20
CA PRO A 95 6.69 -18.99 -7.19
C PRO A 95 5.35 -19.72 -7.35
N ASP A 96 5.28 -20.73 -8.21
CA ASP A 96 4.05 -21.47 -8.51
C ASP A 96 3.38 -22.03 -7.25
N GLU A 97 4.17 -22.47 -6.28
CA GLU A 97 3.68 -23.02 -5.01
C GLU A 97 2.90 -22.00 -4.18
N TYR A 98 3.15 -20.69 -4.37
CA TYR A 98 2.49 -19.59 -3.64
C TYR A 98 1.56 -18.73 -4.52
N ALA A 99 1.27 -19.15 -5.75
CA ALA A 99 0.38 -18.43 -6.66
C ALA A 99 -1.06 -18.30 -6.12
N HIS A 100 -1.45 -19.12 -5.18
CA HIS A 100 -2.74 -19.05 -4.49
C HIS A 100 -2.75 -18.08 -3.30
N ARG A 101 -1.59 -17.54 -2.90
CA ARG A 101 -1.42 -16.62 -1.78
C ARG A 101 -0.89 -15.25 -2.19
N ILE A 102 -0.13 -15.19 -3.29
CA ILE A 102 0.47 -13.94 -3.79
C ILE A 102 -0.16 -13.62 -5.14
N LEU A 103 -0.85 -12.51 -5.23
CA LEU A 103 -1.64 -12.13 -6.40
C LEU A 103 -1.06 -10.87 -7.03
N ASP A 104 -0.75 -10.91 -8.33
CA ASP A 104 -0.30 -9.70 -9.07
C ASP A 104 -1.50 -8.91 -9.58
N ALA A 105 -1.75 -7.76 -8.97
CA ALA A 105 -2.78 -6.81 -9.37
C ALA A 105 -2.22 -5.61 -10.17
N SER A 106 -0.99 -5.72 -10.72
CA SER A 106 -0.33 -4.59 -11.38
C SER A 106 -1.08 -4.11 -12.63
N ASP A 107 -1.85 -4.98 -13.29
CA ASP A 107 -2.69 -4.63 -14.44
C ASP A 107 -4.07 -4.06 -14.06
N TYR A 108 -4.49 -4.20 -12.81
CA TYR A 108 -5.75 -3.61 -12.36
C TYR A 108 -5.62 -2.08 -12.29
N ARG A 109 -6.52 -1.35 -12.96
CA ARG A 109 -6.34 0.09 -13.17
C ARG A 109 -6.58 0.91 -11.91
N GLU A 110 -7.71 0.66 -11.24
CA GLU A 110 -8.21 1.54 -10.16
C GLU A 110 -7.74 1.02 -8.79
N VAL A 111 -6.58 1.47 -8.36
CA VAL A 111 -5.99 1.01 -7.09
C VAL A 111 -6.89 1.25 -5.88
N ASN A 112 -7.70 2.31 -5.89
CA ASN A 112 -8.58 2.65 -4.78
C ASN A 112 -9.66 1.58 -4.55
N ASP A 113 -10.11 0.89 -5.62
CA ASP A 113 -11.09 -0.18 -5.49
C ASP A 113 -10.52 -1.37 -4.69
N ILE A 114 -9.23 -1.68 -4.90
CA ILE A 114 -8.55 -2.76 -4.18
C ILE A 114 -8.48 -2.46 -2.68
N LEU A 115 -8.34 -1.19 -2.28
CA LEU A 115 -8.23 -0.81 -0.87
C LEU A 115 -9.44 -1.23 -0.04
N PHE A 116 -10.62 -1.41 -0.65
CA PHE A 116 -11.82 -1.84 0.06
C PHE A 116 -11.76 -3.29 0.54
N ILE A 117 -10.91 -4.14 -0.04
CA ILE A 117 -10.69 -5.52 0.40
C ILE A 117 -9.40 -5.72 1.19
N VAL A 118 -8.52 -4.72 1.24
CA VAL A 118 -7.22 -4.78 1.94
C VAL A 118 -7.41 -4.52 3.43
N ASP A 119 -6.71 -5.27 4.27
CA ASP A 119 -6.70 -5.08 5.73
C ASP A 119 -5.45 -4.34 6.20
N VAL A 120 -4.30 -4.58 5.57
CA VAL A 120 -3.02 -3.94 5.90
C VAL A 120 -2.32 -3.51 4.60
N LEU A 121 -1.95 -2.25 4.52
CA LEU A 121 -1.15 -1.73 3.41
C LEU A 121 0.34 -1.72 3.77
N ILE A 122 1.16 -2.31 2.90
CA ILE A 122 2.60 -2.16 2.94
C ILE A 122 3.00 -1.27 1.75
N THR A 123 3.64 -0.16 2.03
CA THR A 123 4.07 0.80 1.00
C THR A 123 5.39 1.45 1.40
N ASP A 124 5.79 2.50 0.70
CA ASP A 124 6.95 3.31 1.03
C ASP A 124 6.61 4.81 0.90
N TYR A 125 6.94 5.45 -0.21
CA TYR A 125 6.80 6.91 -0.40
C TYR A 125 5.55 7.29 -1.21
N SER A 126 4.55 6.42 -1.25
CA SER A 126 3.36 6.59 -2.07
C SER A 126 2.28 7.43 -1.41
N SER A 127 1.60 8.27 -2.19
CA SER A 127 0.44 9.05 -1.73
C SER A 127 -0.80 8.21 -1.44
N ILE A 128 -0.81 6.91 -1.74
CA ILE A 128 -1.92 5.99 -1.42
C ILE A 128 -2.24 5.94 0.09
N ILE A 129 -1.30 6.38 0.91
CA ILE A 129 -1.48 6.47 2.37
C ILE A 129 -2.64 7.38 2.77
N TYR A 130 -2.93 8.41 1.98
CA TYR A 130 -4.04 9.30 2.25
C TYR A 130 -5.38 8.58 2.07
N GLU A 131 -5.55 7.86 0.97
CA GLU A 131 -6.75 7.08 0.71
C GLU A 131 -6.93 5.96 1.73
N MET A 132 -5.85 5.21 2.04
CA MET A 132 -5.90 4.14 3.03
C MET A 132 -6.22 4.66 4.44
N SER A 133 -5.75 5.85 4.80
CA SER A 133 -6.03 6.46 6.10
C SER A 133 -7.51 6.79 6.30
N LEU A 134 -8.25 7.13 5.21
CA LEU A 134 -9.70 7.35 5.26
C LEU A 134 -10.46 6.07 5.61
N LEU A 135 -9.90 4.91 5.31
CA LEU A 135 -10.43 3.61 5.73
C LEU A 135 -10.04 3.23 7.16
N LYS A 136 -9.18 4.02 7.81
CA LYS A 136 -8.63 3.75 9.16
C LYS A 136 -8.06 2.34 9.29
N LYS A 137 -7.28 1.92 8.32
CA LYS A 137 -6.62 0.61 8.29
C LYS A 137 -5.11 0.74 8.51
N PRO A 138 -4.46 -0.23 9.17
CA PRO A 138 -3.04 -0.17 9.48
C PRO A 138 -2.17 -0.16 8.23
N MET A 139 -1.01 0.50 8.35
CA MET A 139 0.01 0.59 7.32
C MET A 139 1.39 0.28 7.87
N LEU A 140 2.24 -0.33 7.02
CA LEU A 140 3.68 -0.50 7.25
C LEU A 140 4.45 0.20 6.13
N PHE A 141 5.55 0.81 6.49
CA PHE A 141 6.38 1.59 5.58
C PHE A 141 7.72 0.90 5.36
N PHE A 142 7.82 0.13 4.27
CA PHE A 142 9.03 -0.60 3.91
C PHE A 142 10.00 0.32 3.15
N ALA A 143 10.76 1.11 3.90
CA ALA A 143 11.62 2.18 3.41
C ALA A 143 13.09 1.76 3.36
N PHE A 144 13.42 0.65 2.69
CA PHE A 144 14.75 0.03 2.62
C PHE A 144 15.84 0.93 2.02
N ASP A 145 15.45 1.99 1.31
CA ASP A 145 16.36 2.94 0.68
C ASP A 145 16.08 4.40 1.10
N GLN A 146 15.50 4.63 2.29
CA GLN A 146 15.06 5.95 2.77
C GLN A 146 16.13 7.03 2.56
N LYS A 147 17.34 6.79 3.01
CA LYS A 147 18.45 7.77 2.89
C LYS A 147 18.74 8.18 1.45
N TYR A 148 18.65 7.22 0.53
CA TYR A 148 18.87 7.49 -0.89
C TYR A 148 17.67 8.26 -1.49
N TYR A 149 16.46 7.88 -1.10
CA TYR A 149 15.24 8.53 -1.58
C TYR A 149 15.18 9.99 -1.11
N GLU A 150 15.46 10.28 0.15
CA GLU A 150 15.55 11.63 0.71
C GLU A 150 16.60 12.49 -0.02
N ALA A 151 17.76 11.94 -0.29
CA ALA A 151 18.83 12.64 -0.99
C ALA A 151 18.49 13.00 -2.45
N THR A 152 17.56 12.26 -3.07
CA THR A 152 17.24 12.42 -4.51
C THR A 152 15.90 13.08 -4.78
N ARG A 153 14.93 13.00 -3.86
CA ARG A 153 13.55 13.46 -4.09
C ARG A 153 13.01 14.37 -2.99
N ASP A 154 13.72 14.50 -1.89
CA ASP A 154 13.37 15.35 -0.75
C ASP A 154 11.90 15.22 -0.27
N PHE A 155 11.66 15.52 1.00
CA PHE A 155 10.33 15.60 1.60
C PHE A 155 10.12 17.00 2.18
N TYR A 156 8.87 17.43 2.26
CA TYR A 156 8.51 18.70 2.90
C TYR A 156 8.69 18.68 4.42
N GLU A 157 8.71 17.48 5.02
CA GLU A 157 8.84 17.20 6.45
C GLU A 157 9.67 15.93 6.63
N PRO A 158 10.26 15.68 7.81
CA PRO A 158 10.90 14.39 8.11
C PRO A 158 9.97 13.22 7.82
N TYR A 159 10.47 12.19 7.17
CA TYR A 159 9.65 11.06 6.74
C TYR A 159 8.93 10.37 7.91
N GLU A 160 9.57 10.29 9.08
CA GLU A 160 9.02 9.72 10.31
C GLU A 160 7.79 10.49 10.83
N GLU A 161 7.68 11.79 10.51
CA GLU A 161 6.54 12.63 10.87
C GLU A 161 5.44 12.64 9.80
N LEU A 162 5.79 12.13 8.61
CA LEU A 162 4.93 12.15 7.43
C LEU A 162 4.02 10.91 7.35
N VAL A 163 4.40 9.79 7.99
CA VAL A 163 3.73 8.51 7.78
C VAL A 163 2.94 8.05 9.01
N PRO A 164 1.71 7.50 8.82
CA PRO A 164 0.83 7.10 9.91
C PRO A 164 1.03 5.64 10.36
N GLY A 165 2.26 5.17 10.43
CA GLY A 165 2.53 3.80 10.83
C GLY A 165 4.01 3.53 11.06
N LYS A 166 4.34 2.27 11.30
CA LYS A 166 5.70 1.82 11.55
C LYS A 166 6.55 1.80 10.28
N ILE A 167 7.77 2.35 10.38
CA ILE A 167 8.79 2.29 9.34
C ILE A 167 9.71 1.10 9.62
N VAL A 168 10.03 0.34 8.58
CA VAL A 168 10.96 -0.78 8.59
C VAL A 168 11.93 -0.65 7.42
N HIS A 169 13.19 -1.02 7.62
CA HIS A 169 14.26 -0.73 6.66
C HIS A 169 14.83 -1.97 5.98
N ASP A 170 14.50 -3.14 6.46
CA ASP A 170 14.88 -4.40 5.82
C ASP A 170 13.74 -5.42 5.87
N PHE A 171 13.95 -6.54 5.19
CA PHE A 171 12.91 -7.56 5.03
C PHE A 171 12.64 -8.31 6.35
N ASP A 172 13.65 -8.50 7.20
CA ASP A 172 13.49 -9.18 8.48
C ASP A 172 12.67 -8.33 9.47
N GLU A 173 12.92 -7.01 9.49
CA GLU A 173 12.10 -6.05 10.24
C GLU A 173 10.65 -6.06 9.75
N LEU A 174 10.44 -6.09 8.42
CA LEU A 174 9.11 -6.16 7.83
C LEU A 174 8.38 -7.42 8.31
N MET A 175 9.00 -8.59 8.17
CA MET A 175 8.39 -9.87 8.57
C MET A 175 8.13 -9.94 10.07
N THR A 176 8.99 -9.35 10.90
CA THR A 176 8.80 -9.25 12.35
C THR A 176 7.59 -8.38 12.67
N ALA A 177 7.50 -7.19 12.09
CA ALA A 177 6.37 -6.28 12.30
C ALA A 177 5.03 -6.91 11.88
N LEU A 178 5.01 -7.68 10.78
CA LEU A 178 3.82 -8.40 10.32
C LEU A 178 3.40 -9.51 11.30
N ARG A 179 4.35 -10.32 11.81
CA ARG A 179 4.08 -11.39 12.78
C ARG A 179 3.56 -10.85 14.09
N ASP A 180 4.15 -9.77 14.57
CA ASP A 180 3.80 -9.13 15.84
C ASP A 180 2.57 -8.20 15.71
N LYS A 181 2.10 -7.93 14.48
CA LYS A 181 1.06 -6.94 14.14
C LYS A 181 1.38 -5.56 14.71
N ASP A 182 2.66 -5.23 14.71
CA ASP A 182 3.18 -3.96 15.20
C ASP A 182 3.19 -2.94 14.07
N TYR A 183 2.10 -2.20 13.95
CA TYR A 183 1.87 -1.21 12.89
C TYR A 183 2.00 0.24 13.38
N GLU A 184 2.22 0.46 14.69
CA GLU A 184 2.16 1.79 15.32
C GLU A 184 0.88 2.55 14.92
N PHE A 185 -0.24 1.84 14.99
CA PHE A 185 -1.54 2.32 14.49
C PHE A 185 -2.07 3.55 15.22
N GLU A 186 -1.58 3.82 16.42
CA GLU A 186 -1.90 5.00 17.23
C GLU A 186 -1.52 6.32 16.52
N LYS A 187 -0.60 6.31 15.55
CA LYS A 187 -0.24 7.47 14.72
C LYS A 187 -1.36 7.90 13.76
N MET A 188 -2.29 7.00 13.43
CA MET A 188 -3.30 7.19 12.40
C MET A 188 -4.22 8.39 12.66
N ASP A 189 -4.75 8.52 13.88
CA ASP A 189 -5.69 9.62 14.18
C ASP A 189 -5.02 10.99 14.11
N GLY A 190 -3.75 11.07 14.51
CA GLY A 190 -2.93 12.29 14.36
C GLY A 190 -2.74 12.66 12.90
N PHE A 191 -2.43 11.67 12.06
CA PHE A 191 -2.26 11.86 10.62
C PHE A 191 -3.56 12.34 9.93
N ILE A 192 -4.68 11.70 10.23
CA ILE A 192 -6.00 12.09 9.68
C ILE A 192 -6.32 13.52 10.06
N LYS A 193 -6.17 13.88 11.35
CA LYS A 193 -6.45 15.23 11.84
C LYS A 193 -5.56 16.31 11.20
N LYS A 194 -4.30 15.96 10.89
CA LYS A 194 -3.35 16.87 10.24
C LYS A 194 -3.71 17.12 8.77
N ASN A 195 -4.10 16.07 8.04
CA ASN A 195 -4.21 16.10 6.59
C ASN A 195 -5.65 16.30 6.07
N PHE A 196 -6.66 15.98 6.86
CA PHE A 196 -8.08 16.14 6.49
C PHE A 196 -8.77 17.07 7.46
N LYS A 197 -9.32 18.17 6.93
CA LYS A 197 -10.01 19.18 7.74
C LYS A 197 -11.52 18.95 7.85
N TYR A 198 -12.07 18.12 7.00
CA TYR A 198 -13.50 17.90 6.88
C TYR A 198 -13.79 16.40 6.73
#